data_56bc33df5aa63178929aea3b9cd122d0
#
_entry.id   56bc33df5aa63178929aea3b9cd122d0
#
_cell.length_a   1.000
_cell.length_b   1.000
_cell.length_c   1.000
_cell.angle_alpha   90.00
_cell.angle_beta   90.00
_cell.angle_gamma   90.00
#
_symmetry.space_group_name_H-M   'P 1'
#
loop_
_entity.id
_entity.type
_entity.pdbx_description
1 polymer ?
#
loop_
_entity_poly.entity_id
_entity_poly.type
_entity_poly.pdbx_seq_one_letter_code
_entity_poly.pdbx_strand_id
1 'polypeptide(L)'
;MIIVANARPDPSHNFDGKVGIWRICVMKTAQRTTKRRKRGDEYEFDCTIDAEWYKDWYIDELLPAIKKKMPWLRSKRVVVQQDGATPHTGKDNPEILNSAGMGRGWLVELKTQPSQSPDLNVNHLGFVASLKSRVWRANANSVDGLLVKNVFDLYEEYEGDTLERVWQSLFKVFNQILRRFGDNDFRVEHTGVSAWQRARTLERAVKYD
;
A
#
# COMPACT_ATOMS: atom_id res chain seq x y z
N MET A 1 -12.75 0.32 -7.30
CA MET A 1 -11.40 0.87 -7.00
C MET A 1 -10.77 0.08 -5.87
N ILE A 2 -9.42 0.03 -5.75
CA ILE A 2 -8.71 -0.77 -4.73
C ILE A 2 -7.65 0.12 -4.08
N ILE A 3 -7.51 0.01 -2.75
CA ILE A 3 -6.43 0.60 -1.97
C ILE A 3 -5.55 -0.52 -1.43
N VAL A 4 -4.24 -0.29 -1.35
CA VAL A 4 -3.28 -1.28 -0.90
C VAL A 4 -2.25 -0.65 0.04
N ALA A 5 -1.88 -1.39 1.08
CA ALA A 5 -0.82 -1.01 2.00
C ALA A 5 0.25 -2.11 2.04
N ASN A 6 1.49 -1.70 1.82
CA ASN A 6 2.67 -2.56 1.87
C ASN A 6 3.72 -1.98 2.81
N ALA A 7 4.44 -2.85 3.49
CA ALA A 7 5.63 -2.50 4.24
C ALA A 7 6.83 -3.30 3.71
N ARG A 8 8.03 -3.01 4.19
CA ARG A 8 9.20 -3.80 3.81
C ARG A 8 9.07 -5.21 4.41
N PRO A 9 9.29 -6.27 3.64
CA PRO A 9 9.32 -7.64 4.16
C PRO A 9 10.33 -7.81 5.29
N ASP A 10 9.95 -8.55 6.32
CA ASP A 10 10.83 -8.86 7.47
C ASP A 10 10.86 -10.37 7.71
N PRO A 11 11.84 -11.07 7.13
CA PRO A 11 11.97 -12.51 7.29
C PRO A 11 12.21 -12.96 8.74
N SER A 12 12.74 -12.10 9.60
CA SER A 12 12.98 -12.42 11.02
C SER A 12 11.67 -12.59 11.80
N HIS A 13 10.59 -11.98 11.31
CA HIS A 13 9.25 -12.07 11.87
C HIS A 13 8.27 -12.83 10.97
N ASN A 14 8.79 -13.55 9.95
CA ASN A 14 7.98 -14.26 8.95
C ASN A 14 6.92 -13.35 8.29
N PHE A 15 7.29 -12.11 8.00
CA PHE A 15 6.42 -11.11 7.40
C PHE A 15 6.81 -10.84 5.94
N ASP A 16 5.89 -11.05 5.02
CA ASP A 16 6.09 -10.94 3.57
C ASP A 16 5.95 -9.51 3.02
N GLY A 17 5.66 -8.53 3.87
CA GLY A 17 5.49 -7.13 3.50
C GLY A 17 4.06 -6.73 3.15
N LYS A 18 3.13 -7.66 3.05
CA LYS A 18 1.74 -7.39 2.72
C LYS A 18 0.94 -6.98 3.96
N VAL A 19 0.62 -5.70 4.10
CA VAL A 19 -0.22 -5.22 5.19
C VAL A 19 -1.69 -5.47 4.88
N GLY A 20 -2.16 -5.11 3.70
CA GLY A 20 -3.53 -5.36 3.28
C GLY A 20 -3.86 -4.81 1.90
N ILE A 21 -4.98 -5.31 1.38
CA ILE A 21 -5.63 -4.83 0.16
C ILE A 21 -7.14 -4.73 0.43
N TRP A 22 -7.76 -3.62 0.04
CA TRP A 22 -9.17 -3.38 0.28
C TRP A 22 -9.87 -2.85 -0.96
N ARG A 23 -11.12 -3.27 -1.14
CA ARG A 23 -11.98 -2.70 -2.17
C ARG A 23 -12.60 -1.41 -1.65
N ILE A 24 -12.58 -0.38 -2.48
CA ILE A 24 -13.22 0.90 -2.17
C ILE A 24 -14.67 0.80 -2.61
N CYS A 25 -15.55 0.50 -1.66
CA CYS A 25 -16.97 0.34 -1.88
C CYS A 25 -17.79 0.78 -0.66
N VAL A 26 -19.07 0.97 -0.87
CA VAL A 26 -20.06 1.18 0.18
C VAL A 26 -21.15 0.13 0.02
N MET A 27 -21.74 -0.30 1.13
CA MET A 27 -22.91 -1.18 1.11
C MET A 27 -24.15 -0.37 0.73
N LYS A 28 -24.89 -0.85 -0.27
CA LYS A 28 -26.16 -0.28 -0.70
C LYS A 28 -27.25 -1.32 -0.68
N THR A 29 -28.48 -0.89 -0.38
CA THR A 29 -29.67 -1.72 -0.46
C THR A 29 -30.37 -1.51 -1.80
N ALA A 30 -30.68 -2.58 -2.50
CA ALA A 30 -31.39 -2.54 -3.79
C ALA A 30 -32.81 -1.98 -3.61
N GLN A 31 -33.07 -0.82 -4.20
CA GLN A 31 -34.38 -0.14 -4.14
C GLN A 31 -35.44 -0.78 -5.03
N ARG A 32 -35.02 -1.55 -6.04
CA ARG A 32 -35.89 -2.22 -7.03
C ARG A 32 -35.35 -3.62 -7.33
N THR A 33 -36.28 -4.52 -7.70
CA THR A 33 -35.91 -5.84 -8.24
C THR A 33 -35.42 -5.68 -9.68
N THR A 34 -34.26 -6.27 -9.97
CA THR A 34 -33.64 -6.34 -11.31
C THR A 34 -33.35 -7.79 -11.65
N LYS A 35 -32.85 -8.07 -12.86
CA LYS A 35 -32.40 -9.42 -13.22
C LYS A 35 -31.30 -9.98 -12.34
N ARG A 36 -30.52 -9.12 -11.67
CA ARG A 36 -29.34 -9.50 -10.86
C ARG A 36 -29.59 -9.43 -9.36
N ARG A 37 -30.60 -8.67 -8.87
CA ARG A 37 -30.83 -8.38 -7.43
C ARG A 37 -32.28 -8.20 -7.15
N LYS A 38 -32.74 -8.67 -6.00
CA LYS A 38 -34.11 -8.40 -5.51
C LYS A 38 -34.12 -7.08 -4.73
N ARG A 39 -35.29 -6.45 -4.64
CA ARG A 39 -35.49 -5.30 -3.75
C ARG A 39 -35.18 -5.73 -2.29
N GLY A 40 -34.37 -4.95 -1.60
CA GLY A 40 -33.92 -5.24 -0.26
C GLY A 40 -32.57 -5.95 -0.16
N ASP A 41 -32.05 -6.52 -1.27
CA ASP A 41 -30.73 -7.15 -1.26
C ASP A 41 -29.65 -6.10 -0.98
N GLU A 42 -28.73 -6.41 -0.07
CA GLU A 42 -27.51 -5.61 0.15
C GLU A 42 -26.45 -5.99 -0.88
N TYR A 43 -25.73 -4.98 -1.34
CA TYR A 43 -24.64 -5.18 -2.30
C TYR A 43 -23.56 -4.12 -2.19
N GLU A 44 -22.34 -4.50 -2.53
CA GLU A 44 -21.22 -3.59 -2.65
C GLU A 44 -21.36 -2.71 -3.90
N PHE A 45 -21.23 -1.42 -3.70
CA PHE A 45 -21.23 -0.42 -4.77
C PHE A 45 -19.91 0.33 -4.75
N ASP A 46 -19.17 0.30 -5.86
CA ASP A 46 -17.92 1.04 -5.98
C ASP A 46 -18.16 2.53 -5.77
N CYS A 47 -17.38 3.13 -4.92
CA CYS A 47 -17.45 4.57 -4.62
C CYS A 47 -16.12 5.25 -4.93
N THR A 48 -16.16 6.59 -4.93
CA THR A 48 -14.98 7.43 -4.95
C THR A 48 -14.52 7.60 -3.51
N ILE A 49 -13.22 7.62 -3.28
CA ILE A 49 -12.67 7.94 -1.96
C ILE A 49 -12.92 9.41 -1.69
N ASP A 50 -13.58 9.68 -0.57
CA ASP A 50 -13.62 11.00 0.06
C ASP A 50 -12.88 10.97 1.40
N ALA A 51 -12.78 12.11 2.07
CA ALA A 51 -12.03 12.24 3.31
C ALA A 51 -12.65 11.44 4.47
N GLU A 52 -13.97 11.29 4.51
CA GLU A 52 -14.68 10.52 5.54
C GLU A 52 -14.43 9.02 5.35
N TRP A 53 -14.63 8.51 4.13
CA TRP A 53 -14.32 7.11 3.81
C TRP A 53 -12.86 6.77 4.12
N TYR A 54 -11.92 7.66 3.74
CA TYR A 54 -10.50 7.44 3.99
C TYR A 54 -10.17 7.38 5.48
N LYS A 55 -10.76 8.28 6.27
CA LYS A 55 -10.61 8.31 7.73
C LYS A 55 -11.10 7.01 8.37
N ASP A 56 -12.31 6.57 8.02
CA ASP A 56 -12.91 5.36 8.58
C ASP A 56 -12.09 4.12 8.18
N TRP A 57 -11.71 4.00 6.91
CA TRP A 57 -10.82 2.93 6.46
C TRP A 57 -9.47 2.94 7.21
N TYR A 58 -8.86 4.09 7.41
CA TYR A 58 -7.58 4.18 8.12
C TYR A 58 -7.70 3.70 9.56
N ILE A 59 -8.74 4.11 10.27
CA ILE A 59 -8.97 3.80 11.68
C ILE A 59 -9.43 2.35 11.88
N ASP A 60 -10.38 1.89 11.06
CA ASP A 60 -11.08 0.63 11.29
C ASP A 60 -10.43 -0.55 10.56
N GLU A 61 -9.67 -0.30 9.50
CA GLU A 61 -9.05 -1.34 8.68
C GLU A 61 -7.53 -1.29 8.72
N LEU A 62 -6.90 -0.17 8.34
CA LEU A 62 -5.46 -0.09 8.19
C LEU A 62 -4.72 -0.19 9.52
N LEU A 63 -5.11 0.59 10.53
CA LEU A 63 -4.45 0.54 11.84
C LEU A 63 -4.57 -0.83 12.52
N PRO A 64 -5.73 -1.51 12.54
CA PRO A 64 -5.85 -2.88 13.02
C PRO A 64 -4.98 -3.86 12.23
N ALA A 65 -4.91 -3.75 10.90
CA ALA A 65 -4.09 -4.60 10.06
C ALA A 65 -2.60 -4.46 10.40
N ILE A 66 -2.10 -3.22 10.55
CA ILE A 66 -0.73 -2.93 10.98
C ILE A 66 -0.44 -3.60 12.33
N LYS A 67 -1.31 -3.36 13.32
CA LYS A 67 -1.14 -3.88 14.69
C LYS A 67 -1.17 -5.41 14.75
N LYS A 68 -2.01 -6.03 13.93
CA LYS A 68 -2.15 -7.49 13.83
C LYS A 68 -0.97 -8.14 13.12
N LYS A 69 -0.57 -7.58 11.98
CA LYS A 69 0.47 -8.18 11.12
C LYS A 69 1.90 -7.86 11.55
N MET A 70 2.10 -6.75 12.26
CA MET A 70 3.43 -6.30 12.70
C MET A 70 3.50 -6.02 14.22
N PRO A 71 3.11 -6.97 15.10
CA PRO A 71 3.06 -6.76 16.55
C PRO A 71 4.41 -6.41 17.18
N TRP A 72 5.52 -6.78 16.55
CA TRP A 72 6.89 -6.45 16.99
C TRP A 72 7.24 -4.98 16.82
N LEU A 73 6.43 -4.20 16.10
CA LEU A 73 6.59 -2.75 15.97
C LEU A 73 5.91 -1.98 17.11
N ARG A 74 5.25 -2.66 18.05
CA ARG A 74 4.77 -2.04 19.28
C ARG A 74 5.94 -1.39 20.00
N SER A 75 5.75 -0.18 20.51
CA SER A 75 6.78 0.67 21.14
C SER A 75 7.86 1.20 20.17
N LYS A 76 7.66 1.03 18.88
CA LYS A 76 8.48 1.64 17.83
C LYS A 76 7.69 2.67 17.06
N ARG A 77 8.37 3.64 16.49
CA ARG A 77 7.78 4.61 15.57
C ARG A 77 7.49 3.93 14.22
N VAL A 78 6.25 3.92 13.81
CA VAL A 78 5.79 3.42 12.51
C VAL A 78 5.34 4.60 11.67
N VAL A 79 5.89 4.76 10.48
CA VAL A 79 5.48 5.82 9.55
C VAL A 79 4.65 5.20 8.43
N VAL A 80 3.41 5.64 8.29
CA VAL A 80 2.54 5.35 7.15
C VAL A 80 2.69 6.47 6.14
N GLN A 81 3.32 6.20 5.02
CA GLN A 81 3.41 7.15 3.93
C GLN A 81 2.20 7.03 3.02
N GLN A 82 1.58 8.15 2.70
CA GLN A 82 0.50 8.26 1.72
C GLN A 82 0.88 9.23 0.58
N ASP A 83 0.19 9.13 -0.54
CA ASP A 83 0.29 10.15 -1.59
C ASP A 83 -0.43 11.45 -1.19
N GLY A 84 -0.27 12.50 -1.99
CA GLY A 84 -0.86 13.82 -1.74
C GLY A 84 -2.28 13.98 -2.31
N ALA A 85 -3.02 12.91 -2.55
CA ALA A 85 -4.37 13.01 -3.09
C ALA A 85 -5.31 13.76 -2.13
N THR A 86 -6.20 14.56 -2.69
CA THR A 86 -7.12 15.43 -1.91
C THR A 86 -7.91 14.70 -0.82
N PRO A 87 -8.44 13.48 -1.05
CA PRO A 87 -9.14 12.73 0.00
C PRO A 87 -8.26 12.41 1.21
N HIS A 88 -6.94 12.29 1.00
CA HIS A 88 -5.98 11.95 2.04
C HIS A 88 -5.55 13.18 2.87
N THR A 89 -5.77 14.39 2.34
CA THR A 89 -5.29 15.65 2.92
C THR A 89 -6.39 16.58 3.43
N GLY A 90 -7.61 16.08 3.64
CA GLY A 90 -8.72 16.84 4.21
C GLY A 90 -8.29 17.61 5.47
N LYS A 91 -8.83 18.83 5.68
CA LYS A 91 -8.33 19.83 6.64
C LYS A 91 -8.05 19.28 8.05
N ASP A 92 -8.90 18.40 8.54
CA ASP A 92 -8.83 17.87 9.93
C ASP A 92 -8.28 16.43 9.99
N ASN A 93 -8.11 15.77 8.85
CA ASN A 93 -7.73 14.37 8.80
C ASN A 93 -6.35 14.07 9.39
N PRO A 94 -5.27 14.83 9.12
CA PRO A 94 -3.94 14.46 9.61
C PRO A 94 -3.85 14.38 11.13
N GLU A 95 -4.48 15.29 11.86
CA GLU A 95 -4.48 15.29 13.33
C GLU A 95 -5.29 14.14 13.90
N ILE A 96 -6.49 13.90 13.36
CA ILE A 96 -7.37 12.79 13.78
C ILE A 96 -6.69 11.46 13.50
N LEU A 97 -6.13 11.27 12.31
CA LEU A 97 -5.47 10.02 11.92
C LEU A 97 -4.21 9.75 12.77
N ASN A 98 -3.39 10.77 13.04
CA ASN A 98 -2.23 10.65 13.92
C ASN A 98 -2.66 10.34 15.36
N SER A 99 -3.70 10.99 15.87
CA SER A 99 -4.25 10.70 17.20
C SER A 99 -4.74 9.25 17.31
N ALA A 100 -5.45 8.75 16.31
CA ALA A 100 -5.92 7.37 16.24
C ALA A 100 -4.76 6.34 16.18
N GLY A 101 -3.63 6.73 15.57
CA GLY A 101 -2.42 5.91 15.47
C GLY A 101 -1.67 5.76 16.80
N MET A 102 -1.97 6.61 17.80
CA MET A 102 -1.27 6.65 19.07
C MET A 102 -2.02 5.88 20.16
N GLY A 103 -1.29 5.43 21.17
CA GLY A 103 -1.86 4.82 22.37
C GLY A 103 -1.61 3.32 22.49
N ARG A 104 -1.76 2.81 23.71
CA ARG A 104 -1.52 1.40 24.10
C ARG A 104 -0.14 0.85 23.65
N GLY A 105 0.89 1.74 23.64
CA GLY A 105 2.25 1.42 23.20
C GLY A 105 2.43 1.47 21.67
N TRP A 106 1.52 2.04 20.92
CA TRP A 106 1.68 2.28 19.49
C TRP A 106 1.95 3.75 19.22
N LEU A 107 2.82 4.00 18.23
CA LEU A 107 3.15 5.31 17.69
C LEU A 107 3.15 5.18 16.15
N VAL A 108 1.96 5.27 15.55
CA VAL A 108 1.77 5.24 14.10
C VAL A 108 1.51 6.65 13.61
N GLU A 109 2.44 7.18 12.82
CA GLU A 109 2.36 8.51 12.24
C GLU A 109 2.03 8.43 10.75
N LEU A 110 1.13 9.29 10.31
CA LEU A 110 0.82 9.47 8.90
C LEU A 110 1.68 10.58 8.32
N LYS A 111 2.34 10.31 7.20
CA LYS A 111 3.16 11.27 6.45
C LYS A 111 2.73 11.31 5.00
N THR A 112 2.49 12.51 4.49
CA THR A 112 2.29 12.70 3.05
C THR A 112 3.63 12.77 2.34
N GLN A 113 3.75 12.06 1.22
CA GLN A 113 4.96 12.14 0.39
C GLN A 113 5.11 13.54 -0.21
N PRO A 114 6.34 13.96 -0.58
CA PRO A 114 6.54 15.20 -1.32
C PRO A 114 5.72 15.24 -2.60
N SER A 115 5.21 16.42 -2.94
CA SER A 115 4.44 16.61 -4.17
C SER A 115 5.25 16.20 -5.40
N GLN A 116 4.59 15.63 -6.41
CA GLN A 116 5.20 15.21 -7.68
C GLN A 116 6.38 14.23 -7.55
N SER A 117 6.38 13.41 -6.51
CA SER A 117 7.44 12.44 -6.24
C SER A 117 6.92 10.99 -6.21
N PRO A 118 6.37 10.47 -7.32
CA PRO A 118 5.83 9.10 -7.36
C PRO A 118 6.91 8.04 -7.12
N ASP A 119 8.16 8.35 -7.44
CA ASP A 119 9.31 7.46 -7.25
C ASP A 119 9.66 7.25 -5.75
N LEU A 120 9.15 8.10 -4.86
CA LEU A 120 9.28 7.94 -3.42
C LEU A 120 8.17 7.06 -2.80
N ASN A 121 7.32 6.46 -3.62
CA ASN A 121 6.23 5.59 -3.17
C ASN A 121 6.44 4.19 -3.72
N VAL A 122 6.64 3.21 -2.85
CA VAL A 122 6.87 1.80 -3.22
C VAL A 122 5.75 1.25 -4.11
N ASN A 123 4.51 1.66 -3.87
CA ASN A 123 3.37 1.21 -4.66
C ASN A 123 3.45 1.73 -6.10
N HIS A 124 3.81 2.99 -6.31
CA HIS A 124 3.97 3.58 -7.63
C HIS A 124 5.26 3.15 -8.31
N LEU A 125 6.35 3.02 -7.56
CA LEU A 125 7.67 2.69 -8.10
C LEU A 125 7.72 1.33 -8.81
N GLY A 126 6.94 0.34 -8.34
CA GLY A 126 6.98 -0.97 -8.99
C GLY A 126 5.86 -1.94 -8.60
N PHE A 127 5.33 -1.86 -7.39
CA PHE A 127 4.35 -2.84 -6.91
C PHE A 127 3.08 -2.87 -7.77
N VAL A 128 2.43 -1.71 -7.99
CA VAL A 128 1.19 -1.62 -8.76
C VAL A 128 1.39 -2.07 -10.22
N ALA A 129 2.49 -1.67 -10.84
CA ALA A 129 2.83 -2.10 -12.20
C ALA A 129 3.02 -3.63 -12.30
N SER A 130 3.72 -4.21 -11.33
CA SER A 130 3.94 -5.65 -11.24
C SER A 130 2.62 -6.42 -11.03
N LEU A 131 1.78 -5.96 -10.10
CA LEU A 131 0.47 -6.58 -9.85
C LEU A 131 -0.44 -6.48 -11.08
N LYS A 132 -0.52 -5.31 -11.71
CA LYS A 132 -1.27 -5.13 -12.97
C LYS A 132 -0.80 -6.09 -14.06
N SER A 133 0.52 -6.24 -14.23
CA SER A 133 1.08 -7.17 -15.21
C SER A 133 0.67 -8.62 -14.94
N ARG A 134 0.59 -9.05 -13.68
CA ARG A 134 0.08 -10.39 -13.31
C ARG A 134 -1.40 -10.55 -13.64
N VAL A 135 -2.23 -9.53 -13.34
CA VAL A 135 -3.66 -9.52 -13.69
C VAL A 135 -3.88 -9.66 -15.20
N TRP A 136 -3.12 -8.92 -16.01
CA TRP A 136 -3.19 -9.03 -17.47
C TRP A 136 -2.79 -10.41 -17.99
N ARG A 137 -1.74 -11.01 -17.43
CA ARG A 137 -1.31 -12.37 -17.81
C ARG A 137 -2.30 -13.45 -17.42
N ALA A 138 -3.01 -13.27 -16.33
CA ALA A 138 -4.06 -14.20 -15.89
C ALA A 138 -5.31 -14.16 -16.79
N ASN A 139 -5.30 -13.37 -17.89
CA ASN A 139 -6.40 -13.25 -18.86
C ASN A 139 -7.74 -12.93 -18.20
N ALA A 140 -7.74 -12.07 -17.20
CA ALA A 140 -8.92 -11.64 -16.48
C ALA A 140 -9.83 -10.75 -17.35
N ASN A 141 -10.13 -11.20 -18.60
CA ASN A 141 -11.11 -10.61 -19.49
C ASN A 141 -12.50 -10.97 -19.01
N SER A 142 -13.01 -10.29 -17.99
CA SER A 142 -14.34 -10.67 -17.58
C SER A 142 -14.96 -9.72 -16.58
N VAL A 143 -16.22 -9.85 -16.47
CA VAL A 143 -17.18 -9.29 -15.53
C VAL A 143 -16.49 -8.72 -14.29
N ASP A 144 -16.76 -7.48 -13.94
CA ASP A 144 -16.13 -6.67 -12.88
C ASP A 144 -15.83 -7.41 -11.57
N GLY A 145 -16.72 -8.30 -11.13
CA GLY A 145 -16.55 -9.08 -9.91
C GLY A 145 -15.43 -10.13 -9.98
N LEU A 146 -15.21 -10.74 -11.13
CA LEU A 146 -14.15 -11.73 -11.34
C LEU A 146 -12.77 -11.04 -11.41
N LEU A 147 -12.71 -9.84 -12.01
CA LEU A 147 -11.49 -9.04 -12.04
C LEU A 147 -11.04 -8.65 -10.63
N VAL A 148 -11.96 -8.20 -9.78
CA VAL A 148 -11.65 -7.85 -8.39
C VAL A 148 -11.15 -9.08 -7.64
N LYS A 149 -11.83 -10.22 -7.75
CA LYS A 149 -11.39 -11.47 -7.13
C LYS A 149 -9.97 -11.86 -7.55
N ASN A 150 -9.68 -11.81 -8.84
CA ASN A 150 -8.34 -12.13 -9.34
C ASN A 150 -7.26 -11.19 -8.80
N VAL A 151 -7.56 -9.91 -8.59
CA VAL A 151 -6.60 -8.97 -8.01
C VAL A 151 -6.29 -9.32 -6.55
N PHE A 152 -7.29 -9.70 -5.75
CA PHE A 152 -7.08 -10.14 -4.36
C PHE A 152 -6.28 -11.44 -4.30
N ASP A 153 -6.63 -12.43 -5.10
CA ASP A 153 -5.91 -13.71 -5.17
C ASP A 153 -4.43 -13.49 -5.56
N LEU A 154 -4.17 -12.70 -6.59
CA LEU A 154 -2.82 -12.37 -7.05
C LEU A 154 -2.03 -11.51 -6.06
N TYR A 155 -2.70 -10.71 -5.23
CA TYR A 155 -2.05 -10.02 -4.12
C TYR A 155 -1.63 -11.01 -3.04
N GLU A 156 -2.47 -11.96 -2.67
CA GLU A 156 -2.10 -12.99 -1.68
C GLU A 156 -0.94 -13.87 -2.19
N GLU A 157 -0.93 -14.19 -3.48
CA GLU A 157 0.16 -14.93 -4.14
C GLU A 157 1.44 -14.11 -4.36
N TYR A 158 1.41 -12.79 -4.08
CA TYR A 158 2.55 -11.93 -4.34
C TYR A 158 3.69 -12.23 -3.37
N GLU A 159 4.83 -12.66 -3.91
CA GLU A 159 5.98 -13.09 -3.13
C GLU A 159 6.67 -11.92 -2.41
N GLY A 160 7.00 -12.11 -1.13
CA GLY A 160 7.75 -11.15 -0.34
C GLY A 160 9.11 -10.78 -0.95
N ASP A 161 9.80 -11.73 -1.56
CA ASP A 161 11.07 -11.48 -2.27
C ASP A 161 10.91 -10.53 -3.47
N THR A 162 9.77 -10.58 -4.14
CA THR A 162 9.45 -9.64 -5.22
C THR A 162 9.16 -8.23 -4.65
N LEU A 163 8.46 -8.15 -3.54
CA LEU A 163 8.21 -6.89 -2.86
C LEU A 163 9.50 -6.29 -2.27
N GLU A 164 10.39 -7.10 -1.70
CA GLU A 164 11.70 -6.66 -1.22
C GLU A 164 12.52 -6.01 -2.36
N ARG A 165 12.49 -6.55 -3.58
CA ARG A 165 13.16 -5.93 -4.74
C ARG A 165 12.63 -4.52 -5.06
N VAL A 166 11.32 -4.29 -4.89
CA VAL A 166 10.74 -2.95 -5.05
C VAL A 166 11.24 -2.01 -3.97
N TRP A 167 11.32 -2.46 -2.71
CA TRP A 167 11.89 -1.70 -1.61
C TRP A 167 13.37 -1.37 -1.82
N GLN A 168 14.16 -2.31 -2.35
CA GLN A 168 15.57 -2.05 -2.73
C GLN A 168 15.68 -0.96 -3.80
N SER A 169 14.75 -0.94 -4.76
CA SER A 169 14.70 0.12 -5.76
C SER A 169 14.38 1.47 -5.13
N LEU A 170 13.46 1.52 -4.17
CA LEU A 170 13.13 2.73 -3.42
C LEU A 170 14.35 3.29 -2.67
N PHE A 171 15.13 2.44 -1.99
CA PHE A 171 16.35 2.88 -1.30
C PHE A 171 17.40 3.42 -2.27
N LYS A 172 17.50 2.88 -3.48
CA LYS A 172 18.38 3.44 -4.52
C LYS A 172 17.91 4.82 -4.96
N VAL A 173 16.60 5.01 -5.14
CA VAL A 173 16.02 6.32 -5.44
C VAL A 173 16.36 7.32 -4.33
N PHE A 174 16.17 6.96 -3.06
CA PHE A 174 16.55 7.81 -1.94
C PHE A 174 18.03 8.20 -1.99
N ASN A 175 18.93 7.25 -2.22
CA ASN A 175 20.37 7.51 -2.31
C ASN A 175 20.71 8.44 -3.50
N GLN A 176 20.03 8.28 -4.64
CA GLN A 176 20.24 9.16 -5.79
C GLN A 176 19.79 10.59 -5.50
N ILE A 177 18.62 10.77 -4.90
CA ILE A 177 18.08 12.08 -4.50
C ILE A 177 19.02 12.77 -3.49
N LEU A 178 19.47 12.04 -2.46
CA LEU A 178 20.38 12.58 -1.46
C LEU A 178 21.72 13.03 -2.06
N ARG A 179 22.29 12.23 -2.97
CA ARG A 179 23.54 12.58 -3.68
C ARG A 179 23.39 13.79 -4.61
N ARG A 180 22.19 14.11 -5.03
CA ARG A 180 21.86 15.24 -5.90
C ARG A 180 21.20 16.40 -5.15
N PHE A 181 21.32 16.43 -3.83
CA PHE A 181 20.79 17.49 -2.98
C PHE A 181 19.28 17.76 -3.15
N GLY A 182 18.51 16.70 -3.43
CA GLY A 182 17.07 16.78 -3.58
C GLY A 182 16.57 16.87 -5.04
N ASP A 183 17.46 16.92 -6.02
CA ASP A 183 17.09 16.89 -7.43
C ASP A 183 16.57 15.51 -7.84
N ASN A 184 15.55 15.46 -8.68
CA ASN A 184 14.92 14.26 -9.22
C ASN A 184 15.19 14.00 -10.72
N ASP A 185 16.06 14.78 -11.35
CA ASP A 185 16.47 14.56 -12.74
C ASP A 185 17.48 13.41 -12.84
N PHE A 186 16.97 12.19 -12.66
CA PHE A 186 17.77 10.96 -12.83
C PHE A 186 16.92 9.82 -13.37
N ARG A 187 17.57 8.89 -14.04
CA ARG A 187 16.94 7.66 -14.47
C ARG A 187 16.97 6.63 -13.34
N VAL A 188 15.80 6.11 -12.98
CA VAL A 188 15.71 5.01 -12.01
C VAL A 188 16.39 3.77 -12.58
N GLU A 189 17.42 3.27 -11.92
CA GLU A 189 18.13 2.06 -12.31
C GLU A 189 17.34 0.82 -11.88
N HIS A 190 16.90 0.04 -12.85
CA HIS A 190 16.29 -1.26 -12.59
C HIS A 190 17.38 -2.33 -12.38
N THR A 191 17.43 -2.90 -11.18
CA THR A 191 18.40 -3.94 -10.86
C THR A 191 17.92 -5.30 -11.37
N GLY A 192 18.66 -5.93 -12.26
CA GLY A 192 18.41 -7.31 -12.67
C GLY A 192 18.55 -8.31 -11.51
N VAL A 193 17.86 -9.47 -11.61
CA VAL A 193 17.79 -10.50 -10.55
C VAL A 193 19.18 -10.94 -10.08
N SER A 194 20.16 -11.08 -10.96
CA SER A 194 21.53 -11.50 -10.65
C SER A 194 22.34 -10.46 -9.86
N ALA A 195 22.11 -9.17 -10.11
CA ALA A 195 22.70 -8.09 -9.34
C ALA A 195 22.07 -7.98 -7.94
N TRP A 196 20.77 -8.28 -7.82
CA TRP A 196 20.05 -8.29 -6.55
C TRP A 196 20.52 -9.41 -5.63
N GLN A 197 20.75 -10.62 -6.14
CA GLN A 197 21.28 -11.73 -5.34
C GLN A 197 22.63 -11.42 -4.70
N ARG A 198 23.48 -10.67 -5.37
CA ARG A 198 24.78 -10.20 -4.86
C ARG A 198 24.63 -9.05 -3.84
N ALA A 199 23.66 -8.15 -4.02
CA ALA A 199 23.41 -7.03 -3.13
C ALA A 199 22.74 -7.45 -1.79
N ARG A 200 22.02 -8.59 -1.75
CA ARG A 200 21.33 -9.11 -0.56
C ARG A 200 22.26 -9.29 0.65
N THR A 201 23.54 -9.52 0.41
CA THR A 201 24.56 -9.71 1.46
C THR A 201 25.09 -8.38 2.03
N LEU A 202 25.00 -7.29 1.28
CA LEU A 202 25.66 -6.02 1.62
C LEU A 202 24.75 -4.97 2.30
N GLU A 203 23.45 -4.98 2.07
CA GLU A 203 22.56 -3.87 2.46
C GLU A 203 21.73 -4.09 3.73
N ARG A 204 21.87 -5.22 4.42
CA ARG A 204 21.28 -5.40 5.76
C ARG A 204 21.96 -4.57 6.85
N ALA A 205 23.05 -3.89 6.53
CA ALA A 205 23.94 -3.23 7.48
C ALA A 205 23.88 -1.69 7.44
N VAL A 206 23.00 -1.06 6.70
CA VAL A 206 22.83 0.39 6.79
C VAL A 206 22.03 0.70 8.05
N LYS A 207 22.72 0.83 9.17
CA LYS A 207 22.20 1.51 10.36
C LYS A 207 22.26 2.99 10.06
N TYR A 208 21.12 3.65 10.12
CA TYR A 208 21.06 5.10 10.21
C TYR A 208 21.24 5.46 11.69
N ASP A 209 22.36 6.06 12.02
CA ASP A 209 22.56 6.77 13.27
C ASP A 209 21.78 8.08 13.27
#